data_5a366ca1d1d0e6258c9bba11a662bfb1
#
_entry.id   5a366ca1d1d0e6258c9bba11a662bfb1
#
_cell.length_a   1.000
_cell.length_b   1.000
_cell.length_c   1.000
_cell.angle_alpha   90.00
_cell.angle_beta   90.00
_cell.angle_gamma   90.00
#
_symmetry.space_group_name_H-M   'P 1'
#
loop_
_entity.id
_entity.type
_entity.pdbx_description
1 polymer ?
#
loop_
_entity_poly.entity_id
_entity_poly.type
_entity_poly.pdbx_seq_one_letter_code
_entity_poly.pdbx_strand_id
1 'polypeptide(L)'
;MKYYGICPASCGEFVQGVMDRAEYLCSYAVDLYSTAEVEEKLNNINLGPLKSRKAIETVFKKFNIPVEESKNISLKIRSKIPVGKGMASSTADIGATIGATLGLIKKELSSEEIAKLASTIEPTDSIYIEKNSIFNPLNGEVIRYLGNVKDLRVVILEPNSTLNTMRIRKTPNYKKIKTQNKEIIKISFSLLEEGIKSNDMHKIGKASTFSSLANESIHKKEGLEKIIEISKNYGAYGVNVAHSGTVVGILIDKSMNDIRLIELLKNERLDSVYKKIYTSNIIDGGIRGEQTWNTSKIL
;
A
#
# COMPACT_ATOMS: atom_id res chain seq x y z
N MET A 1 -14.94 10.92 -24.63
CA MET A 1 -13.48 10.60 -24.62
C MET A 1 -13.19 9.91 -23.28
N LYS A 2 -12.33 8.88 -23.28
CA LYS A 2 -11.98 8.14 -22.07
C LYS A 2 -10.64 8.60 -21.52
N TYR A 3 -10.54 8.66 -20.21
CA TYR A 3 -9.31 9.00 -19.49
C TYR A 3 -8.99 7.90 -18.49
N TYR A 4 -7.71 7.62 -18.33
CA TYR A 4 -7.25 6.52 -17.50
C TYR A 4 -6.29 7.02 -16.42
N GLY A 5 -6.40 6.41 -15.26
CA GLY A 5 -5.43 6.57 -14.18
C GLY A 5 -5.05 5.20 -13.65
N ILE A 6 -3.79 5.04 -13.26
CA ILE A 6 -3.22 3.78 -12.80
C ILE A 6 -2.52 4.05 -11.48
N CYS A 7 -2.81 3.23 -10.46
CA CYS A 7 -2.18 3.34 -9.16
C CYS A 7 -1.66 1.97 -8.71
N PRO A 8 -0.43 1.89 -8.17
CA PRO A 8 0.12 0.62 -7.72
C PRO A 8 -0.51 0.14 -6.41
N ALA A 9 -0.35 -1.14 -6.10
CA ALA A 9 -0.61 -1.74 -4.80
C ALA A 9 0.55 -1.49 -3.82
N SER A 10 0.33 -1.86 -2.54
CA SER A 10 1.40 -2.13 -1.57
C SER A 10 1.40 -3.60 -1.18
N CYS A 11 2.49 -4.05 -0.54
CA CYS A 11 2.46 -5.27 0.26
C CYS A 11 2.65 -4.91 1.74
N GLY A 12 1.71 -4.13 2.29
CA GLY A 12 1.82 -3.56 3.62
C GLY A 12 2.89 -2.47 3.70
N GLU A 13 3.59 -2.39 4.81
CA GLU A 13 4.49 -1.29 5.14
C GLU A 13 5.87 -1.80 5.56
N PHE A 14 6.94 -1.07 5.21
CA PHE A 14 8.24 -1.29 5.83
C PHE A 14 8.13 -1.05 7.35
N VAL A 15 7.54 0.05 7.73
CA VAL A 15 7.31 0.40 9.14
C VAL A 15 5.95 1.08 9.29
N GLN A 16 5.21 0.74 10.35
CA GLN A 16 4.00 1.47 10.76
C GLN A 16 3.84 1.46 12.28
N GLY A 17 3.42 2.56 12.84
CA GLY A 17 3.04 2.64 14.25
C GLY A 17 2.89 4.06 14.75
N VAL A 18 2.87 4.22 16.07
CA VAL A 18 2.78 5.52 16.73
C VAL A 18 4.19 6.01 17.09
N MET A 19 4.50 7.22 16.69
CA MET A 19 5.69 7.97 17.08
C MET A 19 5.25 9.40 17.45
N ASP A 20 5.77 9.95 18.53
CA ASP A 20 5.50 11.33 18.98
C ASP A 20 4.01 11.73 19.01
N ARG A 21 3.12 10.82 19.46
CA ARG A 21 1.66 10.98 19.61
C ARG A 21 0.83 10.88 18.32
N ALA A 22 1.45 10.70 17.16
CA ALA A 22 0.75 10.53 15.88
C ALA A 22 1.05 9.14 15.26
N GLU A 23 0.16 8.71 14.38
CA GLU A 23 0.33 7.49 13.62
C GLU A 23 1.06 7.78 12.32
N TYR A 24 2.10 7.01 12.03
CA TYR A 24 2.89 7.12 10.82
C TYR A 24 3.10 5.76 10.18
N LEU A 25 3.34 5.78 8.88
CA LEU A 25 3.72 4.60 8.10
C LEU A 25 4.73 4.97 7.02
N CYS A 26 5.39 3.96 6.49
CA CYS A 26 6.12 3.99 5.25
C CYS A 26 5.72 2.76 4.45
N SER A 27 4.75 2.89 3.54
CA SER A 27 4.41 1.84 2.58
C SER A 27 5.43 1.81 1.46
N TYR A 28 5.52 0.67 0.78
CA TYR A 28 6.23 0.54 -0.48
C TYR A 28 5.28 -0.02 -1.55
N ALA A 29 5.48 0.44 -2.78
CA ALA A 29 4.65 0.00 -3.89
C ALA A 29 5.16 -1.30 -4.52
N VAL A 30 4.22 -2.10 -5.03
CA VAL A 30 4.50 -3.34 -5.79
C VAL A 30 3.83 -3.29 -7.15
N ASP A 31 4.32 -4.10 -8.10
CA ASP A 31 3.90 -4.13 -9.51
C ASP A 31 2.55 -4.83 -9.77
N LEU A 32 1.62 -4.64 -8.85
CA LEU A 32 0.19 -4.91 -9.01
C LEU A 32 -0.56 -3.59 -9.09
N TYR A 33 -1.59 -3.50 -9.92
CA TYR A 33 -2.20 -2.20 -10.21
C TYR A 33 -3.72 -2.23 -10.15
N SER A 34 -4.28 -1.07 -9.79
CA SER A 34 -5.66 -0.69 -10.10
C SER A 34 -5.67 0.34 -11.21
N THR A 35 -6.59 0.17 -12.16
CA THR A 35 -6.82 1.08 -13.28
C THR A 35 -8.25 1.60 -13.22
N ALA A 36 -8.42 2.93 -13.26
CA ALA A 36 -9.69 3.59 -13.40
C ALA A 36 -9.85 4.13 -14.83
N GLU A 37 -11.00 3.88 -15.43
CA GLU A 37 -11.47 4.49 -16.68
C GLU A 37 -12.60 5.44 -16.33
N VAL A 38 -12.49 6.73 -16.68
CA VAL A 38 -13.56 7.71 -16.56
C VAL A 38 -13.93 8.26 -17.93
N GLU A 39 -15.22 8.52 -18.11
CA GLU A 39 -15.79 9.05 -19.35
C GLU A 39 -17.00 9.92 -19.02
N GLU A 40 -17.10 11.11 -19.62
CA GLU A 40 -18.32 11.91 -19.53
C GLU A 40 -19.44 11.24 -20.34
N LYS A 41 -20.57 10.99 -19.69
CA LYS A 41 -21.70 10.30 -20.27
C LYS A 41 -23.02 10.77 -19.66
N LEU A 42 -23.84 11.46 -20.46
CA LEU A 42 -25.19 11.84 -20.06
C LEU A 42 -26.03 10.60 -19.73
N ASN A 43 -26.88 10.71 -18.73
CA ASN A 43 -27.73 9.61 -18.22
C ASN A 43 -26.92 8.37 -17.79
N ASN A 44 -25.76 8.61 -17.16
CA ASN A 44 -24.88 7.55 -16.70
C ASN A 44 -25.50 6.72 -15.57
N ILE A 45 -25.56 5.41 -15.76
CA ILE A 45 -25.99 4.42 -14.74
C ILE A 45 -24.82 3.76 -14.02
N ASN A 46 -23.59 3.90 -14.55
CA ASN A 46 -22.40 3.27 -13.99
C ASN A 46 -21.62 4.25 -13.12
N LEU A 47 -21.97 4.29 -11.84
CA LEU A 47 -21.34 5.17 -10.87
C LEU A 47 -20.03 4.61 -10.29
N GLY A 48 -19.72 3.32 -10.50
CA GLY A 48 -18.56 2.66 -9.93
C GLY A 48 -18.63 2.45 -8.41
N PRO A 49 -17.54 2.00 -7.78
CA PRO A 49 -17.47 1.81 -6.33
C PRO A 49 -17.65 3.12 -5.55
N LEU A 50 -18.28 3.06 -4.38
CA LEU A 50 -18.65 4.24 -3.59
C LEU A 50 -17.46 5.15 -3.24
N LYS A 51 -16.31 4.59 -2.82
CA LYS A 51 -15.14 5.38 -2.47
C LYS A 51 -14.49 6.04 -3.68
N SER A 52 -14.44 5.31 -4.79
CA SER A 52 -13.96 5.86 -6.07
C SER A 52 -14.90 6.95 -6.59
N ARG A 53 -16.22 6.81 -6.38
CA ARG A 53 -17.18 7.90 -6.68
C ARG A 53 -16.88 9.15 -5.85
N LYS A 54 -16.64 8.99 -4.54
CA LYS A 54 -16.24 10.10 -3.68
C LYS A 54 -14.93 10.75 -4.14
N ALA A 55 -14.01 9.99 -4.74
CA ALA A 55 -12.78 10.54 -5.28
C ALA A 55 -13.05 11.55 -6.42
N ILE A 56 -13.95 11.23 -7.36
CA ILE A 56 -14.39 12.18 -8.41
C ILE A 56 -14.98 13.44 -7.78
N GLU A 57 -15.92 13.28 -6.83
CA GLU A 57 -16.56 14.40 -6.14
C GLU A 57 -15.56 15.29 -5.40
N THR A 58 -14.54 14.68 -4.79
CA THR A 58 -13.48 15.40 -4.05
C THR A 58 -12.60 16.20 -5.00
N VAL A 59 -12.24 15.63 -6.16
CA VAL A 59 -11.52 16.36 -7.21
C VAL A 59 -12.37 17.53 -7.74
N PHE A 60 -13.65 17.32 -8.03
CA PHE A 60 -14.54 18.37 -8.51
C PHE A 60 -14.64 19.52 -7.50
N LYS A 61 -14.83 19.22 -6.20
CA LYS A 61 -14.80 20.22 -5.13
C LYS A 61 -13.49 21.01 -5.10
N LYS A 62 -12.36 20.35 -5.23
CA LYS A 62 -11.01 20.98 -5.22
C LYS A 62 -10.88 22.03 -6.31
N PHE A 63 -11.51 21.81 -7.49
CA PHE A 63 -11.45 22.71 -8.64
C PHE A 63 -12.71 23.55 -8.84
N ASN A 64 -13.58 23.65 -7.83
CA ASN A 64 -14.85 24.41 -7.87
C ASN A 64 -15.78 24.01 -9.03
N ILE A 65 -15.76 22.72 -9.41
CA ILE A 65 -16.72 22.14 -10.35
C ILE A 65 -17.95 21.68 -9.55
N PRO A 66 -19.18 21.96 -10.00
CA PRO A 66 -20.38 21.49 -9.31
C PRO A 66 -20.36 19.97 -9.12
N VAL A 67 -20.56 19.51 -7.87
CA VAL A 67 -20.47 18.07 -7.54
C VAL A 67 -21.55 17.26 -8.25
N GLU A 68 -22.66 17.89 -8.56
CA GLU A 68 -23.79 17.30 -9.30
C GLU A 68 -23.35 16.80 -10.68
N GLU A 69 -22.39 17.47 -11.32
CA GLU A 69 -21.85 17.05 -12.62
C GLU A 69 -21.10 15.72 -12.55
N SER A 70 -20.63 15.32 -11.35
CA SER A 70 -20.01 14.02 -11.16
C SER A 70 -20.93 12.85 -11.56
N LYS A 71 -22.25 13.03 -11.48
CA LYS A 71 -23.26 12.03 -11.89
C LYS A 71 -23.17 11.70 -13.38
N ASN A 72 -22.68 12.64 -14.19
CA ASN A 72 -22.47 12.44 -15.62
C ASN A 72 -21.13 11.74 -15.94
N ILE A 73 -20.37 11.36 -14.93
CA ILE A 73 -19.09 10.65 -15.13
C ILE A 73 -19.30 9.16 -14.93
N SER A 74 -19.15 8.40 -16.00
CA SER A 74 -19.05 6.93 -15.95
C SER A 74 -17.70 6.53 -15.38
N LEU A 75 -17.69 5.57 -14.44
CA LEU A 75 -16.48 5.07 -13.78
C LEU A 75 -16.41 3.55 -13.86
N LYS A 76 -15.30 3.03 -14.38
CA LYS A 76 -14.98 1.62 -14.36
C LYS A 76 -13.65 1.40 -13.67
N ILE A 77 -13.60 0.45 -12.76
CA ILE A 77 -12.37 0.03 -12.08
C ILE A 77 -12.01 -1.39 -12.54
N ARG A 78 -10.73 -1.58 -12.87
CA ARG A 78 -10.12 -2.88 -13.12
C ARG A 78 -8.92 -3.02 -12.21
N SER A 79 -8.95 -4.00 -11.31
CA SER A 79 -7.89 -4.20 -10.33
C SER A 79 -7.51 -5.67 -10.23
N LYS A 80 -6.19 -5.94 -10.19
CA LYS A 80 -5.61 -7.26 -9.86
C LYS A 80 -5.22 -7.34 -8.38
N ILE A 81 -5.44 -6.27 -7.60
CA ILE A 81 -5.04 -6.17 -6.20
C ILE A 81 -6.02 -6.96 -5.32
N PRO A 82 -5.54 -7.90 -4.49
CA PRO A 82 -6.39 -8.65 -3.57
C PRO A 82 -7.12 -7.74 -2.58
N VAL A 83 -8.45 -7.90 -2.48
CA VAL A 83 -9.29 -7.06 -1.63
C VAL A 83 -9.27 -7.55 -0.18
N GLY A 84 -9.17 -6.63 0.79
CA GLY A 84 -9.24 -6.94 2.22
C GLY A 84 -8.01 -7.68 2.77
N LYS A 85 -6.89 -7.63 2.08
CA LYS A 85 -5.62 -8.27 2.46
C LYS A 85 -4.60 -7.31 3.08
N GLY A 86 -4.84 -6.00 2.98
CA GLY A 86 -3.86 -4.98 3.38
C GLY A 86 -2.82 -4.70 2.29
N MET A 87 -3.26 -4.83 1.02
CA MET A 87 -2.44 -4.52 -0.15
C MET A 87 -2.84 -3.20 -0.81
N ALA A 88 -3.42 -2.28 -0.05
CA ALA A 88 -3.84 -0.96 -0.50
C ALA A 88 -4.88 -0.96 -1.66
N SER A 89 -5.71 -2.02 -1.80
CA SER A 89 -6.66 -2.12 -2.92
C SER A 89 -7.59 -0.90 -3.00
N SER A 90 -8.21 -0.51 -1.89
CA SER A 90 -9.10 0.68 -1.84
C SER A 90 -8.34 1.97 -2.11
N THR A 91 -7.14 2.12 -1.55
CA THR A 91 -6.24 3.25 -1.76
C THR A 91 -5.87 3.38 -3.25
N ALA A 92 -5.50 2.26 -3.89
CA ALA A 92 -5.15 2.23 -5.30
C ALA A 92 -6.35 2.57 -6.21
N ASP A 93 -7.57 2.10 -5.87
CA ASP A 93 -8.78 2.43 -6.61
C ASP A 93 -9.08 3.94 -6.53
N ILE A 94 -8.94 4.54 -5.35
CA ILE A 94 -9.09 5.98 -5.12
C ILE A 94 -8.05 6.75 -5.94
N GLY A 95 -6.76 6.39 -5.84
CA GLY A 95 -5.68 7.07 -6.55
C GLY A 95 -5.82 6.99 -8.07
N ALA A 96 -6.11 5.79 -8.60
CA ALA A 96 -6.38 5.61 -10.02
C ALA A 96 -7.55 6.49 -10.49
N THR A 97 -8.62 6.58 -9.68
CA THR A 97 -9.79 7.42 -10.00
C THR A 97 -9.45 8.91 -9.97
N ILE A 98 -8.67 9.37 -8.97
CA ILE A 98 -8.20 10.77 -8.92
C ILE A 98 -7.40 11.08 -10.20
N GLY A 99 -6.42 10.24 -10.56
CA GLY A 99 -5.59 10.45 -11.75
C GLY A 99 -6.42 10.51 -13.04
N ALA A 100 -7.35 9.58 -13.23
CA ALA A 100 -8.25 9.58 -14.39
C ALA A 100 -9.14 10.84 -14.43
N THR A 101 -9.64 11.29 -13.26
CA THR A 101 -10.49 12.48 -13.16
C THR A 101 -9.70 13.76 -13.46
N LEU A 102 -8.46 13.86 -12.98
CA LEU A 102 -7.57 14.97 -13.30
C LEU A 102 -7.30 15.07 -14.80
N GLY A 103 -7.07 13.93 -15.46
CA GLY A 103 -6.96 13.87 -16.92
C GLY A 103 -8.21 14.37 -17.63
N LEU A 104 -9.40 13.95 -17.18
CA LEU A 104 -10.69 14.38 -17.73
C LEU A 104 -10.88 15.91 -17.67
N ILE A 105 -10.56 16.52 -16.54
CA ILE A 105 -10.71 17.97 -16.35
C ILE A 105 -9.48 18.79 -16.76
N LYS A 106 -8.44 18.12 -17.31
CA LYS A 106 -7.17 18.72 -17.75
C LYS A 106 -6.51 19.55 -16.64
N LYS A 107 -6.41 18.98 -15.44
CA LYS A 107 -5.76 19.58 -14.27
C LYS A 107 -4.70 18.65 -13.72
N GLU A 108 -3.78 19.21 -12.96
CA GLU A 108 -2.69 18.50 -12.29
C GLU A 108 -2.70 18.80 -10.80
N LEU A 109 -2.26 17.84 -10.01
CA LEU A 109 -2.00 17.95 -8.58
C LEU A 109 -0.68 17.26 -8.26
N SER A 110 0.02 17.76 -7.26
CA SER A 110 1.19 17.06 -6.72
C SER A 110 0.77 15.76 -6.02
N SER A 111 1.73 14.85 -5.86
CA SER A 111 1.52 13.58 -5.14
C SER A 111 1.00 13.82 -3.72
N GLU A 112 1.48 14.88 -3.04
CA GLU A 112 1.06 15.26 -1.69
C GLU A 112 -0.37 15.81 -1.67
N GLU A 113 -0.76 16.60 -2.67
CA GLU A 113 -2.15 17.07 -2.81
C GLU A 113 -3.10 15.91 -3.03
N ILE A 114 -2.71 14.94 -3.87
CA ILE A 114 -3.48 13.72 -4.11
C ILE A 114 -3.60 12.91 -2.82
N ALA A 115 -2.53 12.72 -2.08
CA ALA A 115 -2.54 12.01 -0.80
C ALA A 115 -3.46 12.68 0.22
N LYS A 116 -3.43 14.00 0.31
CA LYS A 116 -4.34 14.79 1.17
C LYS A 116 -5.80 14.63 0.74
N LEU A 117 -6.09 14.68 -0.55
CA LEU A 117 -7.46 14.45 -1.05
C LEU A 117 -7.94 13.03 -0.71
N ALA A 118 -7.12 12.01 -0.98
CA ALA A 118 -7.45 10.62 -0.70
C ALA A 118 -7.71 10.38 0.80
N SER A 119 -6.93 10.99 1.69
CA SER A 119 -7.10 10.87 3.15
C SER A 119 -8.42 11.45 3.66
N THR A 120 -9.05 12.36 2.94
CA THR A 120 -10.40 12.87 3.28
C THR A 120 -11.49 11.82 3.04
N ILE A 121 -11.22 10.80 2.23
CA ILE A 121 -12.16 9.72 1.90
C ILE A 121 -11.99 8.57 2.89
N GLU A 122 -10.74 8.16 3.15
CA GLU A 122 -10.37 7.16 4.14
C GLU A 122 -8.90 7.28 4.55
N PRO A 123 -8.49 6.73 5.71
CA PRO A 123 -7.06 6.57 6.02
C PRO A 123 -6.35 5.83 4.90
N THR A 124 -5.23 6.37 4.42
CA THR A 124 -4.61 5.95 3.17
C THR A 124 -3.14 5.56 3.35
N ASP A 125 -2.62 4.78 2.40
CA ASP A 125 -1.21 4.40 2.33
C ASP A 125 -0.40 5.46 1.56
N SER A 126 0.94 5.42 1.68
CA SER A 126 1.84 6.38 1.01
C SER A 126 2.15 6.03 -0.45
N ILE A 127 1.42 5.11 -1.09
CA ILE A 127 1.67 4.64 -2.47
C ILE A 127 1.49 5.71 -3.56
N TYR A 128 0.86 6.83 -3.25
CA TYR A 128 0.76 7.99 -4.15
C TYR A 128 2.07 8.75 -4.27
N ILE A 129 2.94 8.62 -3.28
CA ILE A 129 4.22 9.30 -3.19
C ILE A 129 5.27 8.45 -3.90
N GLU A 130 6.00 9.05 -4.84
CA GLU A 130 7.00 8.33 -5.64
C GLU A 130 8.16 7.79 -4.79
N LYS A 131 8.59 8.55 -3.79
CA LYS A 131 9.68 8.18 -2.89
C LYS A 131 9.13 7.61 -1.59
N ASN A 132 9.83 6.63 -1.02
CA ASN A 132 9.50 6.17 0.32
C ASN A 132 9.56 7.35 1.31
N SER A 133 8.59 7.43 2.20
CA SER A 133 8.40 8.57 3.08
C SER A 133 7.82 8.17 4.43
N ILE A 134 8.13 8.93 5.47
CA ILE A 134 7.37 8.91 6.71
C ILE A 134 6.09 9.71 6.46
N PHE A 135 4.96 9.04 6.55
CA PHE A 135 3.68 9.53 6.09
C PHE A 135 2.61 9.38 7.17
N ASN A 136 1.76 10.39 7.30
CA ASN A 136 0.60 10.32 8.19
C ASN A 136 -0.63 9.82 7.42
N PRO A 137 -1.12 8.59 7.69
CA PRO A 137 -2.23 7.99 6.94
C PRO A 137 -3.58 8.67 7.17
N LEU A 138 -3.72 9.49 8.22
CA LEU A 138 -5.00 10.09 8.62
C LEU A 138 -5.28 11.43 7.92
N ASN A 139 -4.23 12.16 7.56
CA ASN A 139 -4.34 13.48 6.92
C ASN A 139 -3.59 13.60 5.59
N GLY A 140 -2.90 12.52 5.16
CA GLY A 140 -2.18 12.51 3.89
C GLY A 140 -0.90 13.35 3.86
N GLU A 141 -0.32 13.66 5.02
CA GLU A 141 0.86 14.51 5.13
C GLU A 141 2.15 13.71 5.03
N VAL A 142 3.07 14.15 4.17
CA VAL A 142 4.44 13.66 4.12
C VAL A 142 5.25 14.41 5.17
N ILE A 143 5.72 13.69 6.17
CA ILE A 143 6.55 14.25 7.24
C ILE A 143 8.00 14.38 6.79
N ARG A 144 8.48 13.36 6.08
CA ARG A 144 9.87 13.30 5.59
C ARG A 144 9.99 12.32 4.43
N TYR A 145 10.70 12.72 3.38
CA TYR A 145 11.15 11.84 2.32
C TYR A 145 12.40 11.06 2.75
N LEU A 146 12.41 9.77 2.50
CA LEU A 146 13.52 8.88 2.83
C LEU A 146 14.38 8.54 1.60
N GLY A 147 13.77 8.50 0.42
CA GLY A 147 14.42 8.11 -0.83
C GLY A 147 13.77 6.90 -1.47
N ASN A 148 14.43 6.33 -2.47
CA ASN A 148 13.93 5.15 -3.18
C ASN A 148 14.69 3.91 -2.72
N VAL A 149 13.98 2.79 -2.60
CA VAL A 149 14.56 1.47 -2.36
C VAL A 149 14.65 0.75 -3.70
N LYS A 150 15.83 0.26 -4.05
CA LYS A 150 16.09 -0.41 -5.33
C LYS A 150 16.48 -1.88 -5.08
N ASP A 151 16.37 -2.67 -6.15
CA ASP A 151 16.87 -4.05 -6.18
C ASP A 151 16.24 -5.01 -5.15
N LEU A 152 15.03 -4.69 -4.70
CA LEU A 152 14.23 -5.55 -3.85
C LEU A 152 13.05 -6.17 -4.60
N ARG A 153 12.75 -7.40 -4.23
CA ARG A 153 11.47 -8.08 -4.47
C ARG A 153 10.85 -8.47 -3.14
N VAL A 154 9.58 -8.77 -3.18
CA VAL A 154 8.85 -9.27 -2.01
C VAL A 154 8.18 -10.59 -2.36
N VAL A 155 8.41 -11.62 -1.54
CA VAL A 155 7.61 -12.85 -1.57
C VAL A 155 6.39 -12.61 -0.69
N ILE A 156 5.22 -12.63 -1.29
CA ILE A 156 3.93 -12.29 -0.67
C ILE A 156 3.24 -13.58 -0.24
N LEU A 157 2.91 -13.68 1.04
CA LEU A 157 2.11 -14.75 1.61
C LEU A 157 0.69 -14.21 1.84
N GLU A 158 -0.27 -14.67 1.03
CA GLU A 158 -1.67 -14.24 1.05
C GLU A 158 -2.55 -15.34 1.66
N PRO A 159 -3.11 -15.15 2.88
CA PRO A 159 -4.04 -16.11 3.48
C PRO A 159 -5.43 -15.98 2.86
N ASN A 160 -6.30 -16.97 3.05
CA ASN A 160 -7.71 -16.87 2.62
C ASN A 160 -8.51 -15.84 3.41
N SER A 161 -8.15 -15.62 4.69
CA SER A 161 -8.84 -14.65 5.55
C SER A 161 -8.73 -13.22 4.99
N THR A 162 -9.76 -12.44 5.17
CA THR A 162 -9.81 -11.00 4.86
C THR A 162 -10.07 -10.21 6.13
N LEU A 163 -9.58 -8.99 6.17
CA LEU A 163 -9.79 -8.08 7.28
C LEU A 163 -10.38 -6.76 6.82
N ASN A 164 -11.23 -6.22 7.67
CA ASN A 164 -11.72 -4.87 7.50
C ASN A 164 -10.91 -3.93 8.38
N THR A 165 -10.11 -3.04 7.78
CA THR A 165 -9.27 -2.06 8.46
C THR A 165 -10.02 -1.25 9.52
N MET A 166 -11.27 -0.89 9.25
CA MET A 166 -12.10 -0.13 10.20
C MET A 166 -12.45 -0.93 11.46
N ARG A 167 -12.55 -2.27 11.35
CA ARG A 167 -12.79 -3.14 12.52
C ARG A 167 -11.58 -3.19 13.43
N ILE A 168 -10.37 -3.31 12.89
CA ILE A 168 -9.13 -3.32 13.69
C ILE A 168 -9.01 -2.03 14.48
N ARG A 169 -9.24 -0.88 13.86
CA ARG A 169 -9.17 0.44 14.52
C ARG A 169 -10.19 0.61 15.66
N LYS A 170 -11.28 -0.18 15.65
CA LYS A 170 -12.32 -0.21 16.69
C LYS A 170 -12.07 -1.24 17.78
N THR A 171 -11.00 -2.02 17.70
CA THR A 171 -10.65 -3.01 18.73
C THR A 171 -10.43 -2.32 20.09
N PRO A 172 -10.95 -2.85 21.18
CA PRO A 172 -10.70 -2.31 22.52
C PRO A 172 -9.19 -2.18 22.77
N ASN A 173 -8.79 -1.07 23.38
CA ASN A 173 -7.38 -0.76 23.68
C ASN A 173 -6.44 -0.58 22.47
N TYR A 174 -6.94 -0.53 21.22
CA TYR A 174 -6.12 -0.35 20.03
C TYR A 174 -5.08 0.78 20.17
N LYS A 175 -5.53 1.97 20.56
CA LYS A 175 -4.64 3.12 20.78
C LYS A 175 -3.60 2.87 21.89
N LYS A 176 -4.01 2.24 23.02
CA LYS A 176 -3.13 1.91 24.14
C LYS A 176 -2.01 0.96 23.71
N ILE A 177 -2.38 -0.14 23.01
CA ILE A 177 -1.42 -1.14 22.52
C ILE A 177 -0.43 -0.50 21.55
N LYS A 178 -0.90 0.31 20.58
CA LYS A 178 -0.02 1.04 19.66
C LYS A 178 0.96 1.96 20.39
N THR A 179 0.51 2.64 21.43
CA THR A 179 1.36 3.54 22.22
C THR A 179 2.41 2.77 23.03
N GLN A 180 2.12 1.56 23.48
CA GLN A 180 3.09 0.71 24.18
C GLN A 180 4.29 0.34 23.29
N ASN A 181 4.08 0.22 21.99
CA ASN A 181 5.11 -0.14 21.01
C ASN A 181 5.90 1.07 20.47
N LYS A 182 5.66 2.28 20.96
CA LYS A 182 6.22 3.52 20.38
C LYS A 182 7.75 3.51 20.28
N GLU A 183 8.47 2.98 21.26
CA GLU A 183 9.94 3.00 21.27
C GLU A 183 10.51 2.06 20.19
N ILE A 184 9.98 0.85 20.05
CA ILE A 184 10.42 -0.06 19.00
C ILE A 184 10.06 0.48 17.61
N ILE A 185 8.92 1.16 17.46
CA ILE A 185 8.53 1.81 16.21
C ILE A 185 9.47 2.98 15.89
N LYS A 186 9.87 3.79 16.87
CA LYS A 186 10.85 4.86 16.67
C LYS A 186 12.21 4.30 16.21
N ILE A 187 12.68 3.23 16.85
CA ILE A 187 13.90 2.51 16.42
C ILE A 187 13.74 1.99 15.00
N SER A 188 12.57 1.43 14.66
CA SER A 188 12.30 0.91 13.31
C SER A 188 12.36 2.01 12.25
N PHE A 189 11.78 3.19 12.49
CA PHE A 189 11.88 4.31 11.56
C PHE A 189 13.32 4.83 11.42
N SER A 190 14.10 4.90 12.51
CA SER A 190 15.51 5.29 12.43
C SER A 190 16.33 4.29 11.59
N LEU A 191 16.15 2.98 11.82
CA LEU A 191 16.81 1.95 11.03
C LEU A 191 16.41 1.99 9.56
N LEU A 192 15.13 2.24 9.27
CA LEU A 192 14.63 2.39 7.89
C LEU A 192 15.30 3.58 7.20
N GLU A 193 15.33 4.73 7.85
CA GLU A 193 15.95 5.95 7.32
C GLU A 193 17.45 5.75 7.06
N GLU A 194 18.17 5.18 8.03
CA GLU A 194 19.59 4.85 7.87
C GLU A 194 19.81 3.85 6.72
N GLY A 195 18.99 2.78 6.66
CA GLY A 195 19.07 1.76 5.64
C GLY A 195 18.88 2.33 4.24
N ILE A 196 17.88 3.18 4.05
CA ILE A 196 17.63 3.82 2.75
C ILE A 196 18.78 4.78 2.38
N LYS A 197 19.25 5.61 3.32
CA LYS A 197 20.37 6.54 3.09
C LYS A 197 21.68 5.83 2.72
N SER A 198 21.97 4.71 3.37
CA SER A 198 23.20 3.96 3.14
C SER A 198 23.08 2.84 2.11
N ASN A 199 21.90 2.67 1.50
CA ASN A 199 21.54 1.55 0.63
C ASN A 199 21.79 0.19 1.31
N ASP A 200 21.51 0.08 2.62
CA ASP A 200 21.69 -1.12 3.43
C ASP A 200 20.35 -1.86 3.59
N MET A 201 20.13 -2.87 2.75
CA MET A 201 18.89 -3.65 2.72
C MET A 201 18.69 -4.47 4.00
N HIS A 202 19.77 -4.85 4.71
CA HIS A 202 19.66 -5.53 6.00
C HIS A 202 19.07 -4.63 7.09
N LYS A 203 19.43 -3.35 7.10
CA LYS A 203 18.80 -2.36 8.01
C LYS A 203 17.32 -2.17 7.68
N ILE A 204 16.97 -2.06 6.39
CA ILE A 204 15.57 -1.95 5.95
C ILE A 204 14.78 -3.18 6.39
N GLY A 205 15.29 -4.39 6.13
CA GLY A 205 14.66 -5.64 6.50
C GLY A 205 14.51 -5.80 8.02
N LYS A 206 15.53 -5.41 8.79
CA LYS A 206 15.48 -5.41 10.27
C LYS A 206 14.40 -4.45 10.80
N ALA A 207 14.32 -3.24 10.24
CA ALA A 207 13.28 -2.25 10.57
C ALA A 207 11.88 -2.82 10.34
N SER A 208 11.67 -3.45 9.19
CA SER A 208 10.41 -4.08 8.82
C SER A 208 10.04 -5.23 9.77
N THR A 209 11.01 -6.07 10.12
CA THR A 209 10.80 -7.19 11.05
C THR A 209 10.44 -6.70 12.45
N PHE A 210 11.09 -5.66 12.96
CA PHE A 210 10.76 -5.07 14.26
C PHE A 210 9.35 -4.48 14.27
N SER A 211 8.98 -3.76 13.21
CA SER A 211 7.63 -3.23 13.05
C SER A 211 6.58 -4.35 12.97
N SER A 212 6.90 -5.45 12.30
CA SER A 212 6.01 -6.62 12.19
C SER A 212 5.77 -7.29 13.54
N LEU A 213 6.82 -7.52 14.32
CA LEU A 213 6.72 -8.09 15.67
C LEU A 213 5.93 -7.17 16.61
N ALA A 214 6.12 -5.86 16.53
CA ALA A 214 5.32 -4.91 17.29
C ALA A 214 3.83 -4.98 16.92
N ASN A 215 3.50 -5.30 15.67
CA ASN A 215 2.10 -5.43 15.22
C ASN A 215 1.41 -6.69 15.75
N GLU A 216 2.13 -7.74 16.13
CA GLU A 216 1.56 -8.99 16.66
C GLU A 216 0.65 -8.76 17.89
N SER A 217 0.97 -7.75 18.70
CA SER A 217 0.15 -7.35 19.84
C SER A 217 -1.21 -6.74 19.46
N ILE A 218 -1.36 -6.30 18.20
CA ILE A 218 -2.59 -5.70 17.66
C ILE A 218 -3.35 -6.71 16.82
N HIS A 219 -2.65 -7.38 15.92
CA HIS A 219 -3.22 -8.32 14.97
C HIS A 219 -2.22 -9.42 14.62
N LYS A 220 -2.41 -10.56 15.26
CA LYS A 220 -1.54 -11.73 15.10
C LYS A 220 -1.59 -12.28 13.67
N LYS A 221 -0.41 -12.59 13.11
CA LYS A 221 -0.25 -13.29 11.84
C LYS A 221 0.15 -14.74 12.13
N GLU A 222 -0.66 -15.68 11.70
CA GLU A 222 -0.40 -17.09 11.94
C GLU A 222 0.95 -17.50 11.32
N GLY A 223 1.81 -18.14 12.11
CA GLY A 223 3.12 -18.61 11.67
C GLY A 223 4.19 -17.53 11.46
N LEU A 224 3.99 -16.27 11.89
CA LEU A 224 4.93 -15.18 11.64
C LEU A 224 6.36 -15.50 12.16
N GLU A 225 6.49 -16.05 13.36
CA GLU A 225 7.81 -16.41 13.92
C GLU A 225 8.53 -17.43 13.04
N LYS A 226 7.80 -18.43 12.54
CA LYS A 226 8.34 -19.45 11.62
C LYS A 226 8.72 -18.86 10.27
N ILE A 227 7.92 -17.92 9.75
CA ILE A 227 8.25 -17.20 8.51
C ILE A 227 9.55 -16.40 8.71
N ILE A 228 9.70 -15.70 9.83
CA ILE A 228 10.93 -14.94 10.15
C ILE A 228 12.14 -15.87 10.23
N GLU A 229 12.02 -17.02 10.90
CA GLU A 229 13.08 -18.02 11.01
C GLU A 229 13.53 -18.54 9.63
N ILE A 230 12.57 -18.98 8.79
CA ILE A 230 12.86 -19.48 7.44
C ILE A 230 13.53 -18.38 6.61
N SER A 231 12.97 -17.17 6.65
CA SER A 231 13.48 -16.01 5.92
C SER A 231 14.93 -15.69 6.28
N LYS A 232 15.24 -15.67 7.59
CA LYS A 232 16.60 -15.45 8.11
C LYS A 232 17.56 -16.54 7.65
N ASN A 233 17.18 -17.81 7.77
CA ASN A 233 18.01 -18.95 7.39
C ASN A 233 18.24 -19.01 5.88
N TYR A 234 17.31 -18.49 5.09
CA TYR A 234 17.43 -18.35 3.65
C TYR A 234 18.33 -17.19 3.22
N GLY A 235 18.61 -16.24 4.12
CA GLY A 235 19.38 -15.03 3.83
C GLY A 235 18.52 -13.86 3.32
N ALA A 236 17.19 -13.89 3.47
CA ALA A 236 16.33 -12.78 3.17
C ALA A 236 16.63 -11.58 4.09
N TYR A 237 16.34 -10.37 3.62
CA TYR A 237 16.64 -9.15 4.37
C TYR A 237 15.74 -8.96 5.60
N GLY A 238 14.48 -9.39 5.52
CA GLY A 238 13.54 -9.28 6.63
C GLY A 238 12.12 -9.59 6.22
N VAL A 239 11.21 -9.42 7.17
CA VAL A 239 9.78 -9.70 7.01
C VAL A 239 8.97 -8.46 7.37
N ASN A 240 7.99 -8.12 6.54
CA ASN A 240 7.01 -7.10 6.83
C ASN A 240 5.60 -7.69 6.88
N VAL A 241 4.67 -6.98 7.49
CA VAL A 241 3.25 -7.35 7.52
C VAL A 241 2.37 -6.19 7.12
N ALA A 242 1.20 -6.48 6.55
CA ALA A 242 0.15 -5.49 6.48
C ALA A 242 -0.44 -5.27 7.88
N HIS A 243 -0.30 -4.06 8.41
CA HIS A 243 -0.70 -3.76 9.78
C HIS A 243 -2.22 -3.82 9.98
N SER A 244 -2.98 -3.43 8.97
CA SER A 244 -4.45 -3.48 8.95
C SER A 244 -5.01 -4.55 8.00
N GLY A 245 -4.16 -5.50 7.57
CA GLY A 245 -4.50 -6.57 6.64
C GLY A 245 -3.95 -7.92 7.10
N THR A 246 -3.93 -8.87 6.18
CA THR A 246 -3.60 -10.26 6.47
C THR A 246 -2.32 -10.75 5.81
N VAL A 247 -1.79 -10.03 4.81
CA VAL A 247 -0.58 -10.46 4.10
C VAL A 247 0.68 -10.31 4.93
N VAL A 248 1.63 -11.20 4.66
CA VAL A 248 3.01 -11.13 5.12
C VAL A 248 3.91 -11.04 3.89
N GLY A 249 4.92 -10.18 3.93
CA GLY A 249 5.92 -10.03 2.89
C GLY A 249 7.30 -10.44 3.39
N ILE A 250 8.08 -11.13 2.55
CA ILE A 250 9.49 -11.42 2.81
C ILE A 250 10.31 -10.62 1.80
N LEU A 251 11.16 -9.73 2.31
CA LEU A 251 12.01 -8.86 1.50
C LEU A 251 13.25 -9.61 1.05
N ILE A 252 13.43 -9.74 -0.25
CA ILE A 252 14.54 -10.49 -0.86
C ILE A 252 15.27 -9.63 -1.89
N ASP A 253 16.55 -9.95 -2.13
CA ASP A 253 17.30 -9.39 -3.25
C ASP A 253 16.73 -9.83 -4.60
N LYS A 254 16.87 -9.02 -5.63
CA LYS A 254 16.43 -9.37 -6.99
C LYS A 254 17.11 -10.64 -7.53
N SER A 255 18.34 -10.93 -7.11
CA SER A 255 19.11 -12.10 -7.55
C SER A 255 18.75 -13.39 -6.80
N MET A 256 18.06 -13.30 -5.65
CA MET A 256 17.70 -14.49 -4.87
C MET A 256 16.70 -15.38 -5.62
N ASN A 257 16.84 -16.69 -5.43
CA ASN A 257 15.91 -17.67 -6.01
C ASN A 257 14.63 -17.76 -5.17
N ASP A 258 13.62 -17.00 -5.56
CA ASP A 258 12.34 -16.95 -4.88
C ASP A 258 11.56 -18.28 -4.94
N ILE A 259 11.70 -19.06 -6.00
CA ILE A 259 11.06 -20.39 -6.13
C ILE A 259 11.50 -21.30 -4.98
N ARG A 260 12.79 -21.37 -4.72
CA ARG A 260 13.33 -22.18 -3.62
C ARG A 260 12.84 -21.70 -2.25
N LEU A 261 12.74 -20.38 -2.02
CA LEU A 261 12.18 -19.86 -0.79
C LEU A 261 10.70 -20.27 -0.63
N ILE A 262 9.92 -20.16 -1.70
CA ILE A 262 8.51 -20.57 -1.72
C ILE A 262 8.37 -22.07 -1.42
N GLU A 263 9.25 -22.92 -1.96
CA GLU A 263 9.27 -24.35 -1.67
C GLU A 263 9.56 -24.62 -0.17
N LEU A 264 10.52 -23.92 0.42
CA LEU A 264 10.83 -24.03 1.85
C LEU A 264 9.63 -23.66 2.71
N LEU A 265 8.92 -22.57 2.38
CA LEU A 265 7.71 -22.15 3.07
C LEU A 265 6.60 -23.21 2.98
N LYS A 266 6.42 -23.86 1.83
CA LYS A 266 5.46 -24.95 1.62
C LYS A 266 5.84 -26.21 2.37
N ASN A 267 7.11 -26.58 2.40
CA ASN A 267 7.59 -27.74 3.15
C ASN A 267 7.31 -27.63 4.65
N GLU A 268 7.27 -26.40 5.19
CA GLU A 268 6.87 -26.09 6.55
C GLU A 268 5.34 -25.90 6.70
N ARG A 269 4.56 -26.34 5.69
CA ARG A 269 3.10 -26.30 5.65
C ARG A 269 2.47 -24.92 5.80
N LEU A 270 3.20 -23.83 5.51
CA LEU A 270 2.66 -22.48 5.55
C LEU A 270 1.61 -22.23 4.46
N ASP A 271 1.58 -23.03 3.40
CA ASP A 271 0.52 -23.06 2.39
C ASP A 271 -0.84 -23.56 2.91
N SER A 272 -0.88 -24.17 4.09
CA SER A 272 -2.15 -24.48 4.78
C SER A 272 -2.88 -23.20 5.22
N VAL A 273 -2.13 -22.16 5.60
CA VAL A 273 -2.60 -20.84 6.03
C VAL A 273 -2.62 -19.85 4.87
N TYR A 274 -1.49 -19.76 4.16
CA TYR A 274 -1.27 -18.81 3.06
C TYR A 274 -1.49 -19.49 1.72
N LYS A 275 -2.72 -19.45 1.23
CA LYS A 275 -3.14 -20.19 0.03
C LYS A 275 -2.49 -19.72 -1.26
N LYS A 276 -2.01 -18.49 -1.29
CA LYS A 276 -1.20 -17.99 -2.39
C LYS A 276 0.13 -17.48 -1.84
N ILE A 277 1.22 -17.98 -2.43
CA ILE A 277 2.58 -17.51 -2.16
C ILE A 277 3.21 -17.20 -3.51
N TYR A 278 3.56 -15.95 -3.73
CA TYR A 278 4.06 -15.46 -5.02
C TYR A 278 4.99 -14.27 -4.83
N THR A 279 5.77 -13.94 -5.87
CA THR A 279 6.73 -12.83 -5.83
C THR A 279 6.23 -11.64 -6.63
N SER A 280 6.50 -10.43 -6.15
CA SER A 280 6.24 -9.16 -6.82
C SER A 280 7.48 -8.27 -6.74
N ASN A 281 7.65 -7.38 -7.72
CA ASN A 281 8.73 -6.39 -7.68
C ASN A 281 8.32 -5.22 -6.80
N ILE A 282 9.28 -4.72 -6.00
CA ILE A 282 9.14 -3.43 -5.34
C ILE A 282 9.47 -2.35 -6.36
N ILE A 283 8.60 -1.35 -6.47
CA ILE A 283 8.66 -0.28 -7.47
C ILE A 283 8.46 1.08 -6.81
N ASP A 284 8.76 2.14 -7.53
CA ASP A 284 8.42 3.49 -7.09
C ASP A 284 6.90 3.68 -7.07
N GLY A 285 6.40 4.42 -6.07
CA GLY A 285 5.01 4.78 -5.96
C GLY A 285 4.57 5.76 -7.07
N GLY A 286 3.52 6.50 -6.79
CA GLY A 286 2.97 7.51 -7.70
C GLY A 286 1.85 7.00 -8.60
N ILE A 287 0.97 7.93 -8.97
CA ILE A 287 -0.10 7.68 -9.92
C ILE A 287 0.45 7.87 -11.33
N ARG A 288 0.03 7.00 -12.24
CA ARG A 288 0.43 7.03 -13.66
C ARG A 288 -0.79 7.34 -14.52
N GLY A 289 -0.65 8.26 -15.48
CA GLY A 289 -1.67 8.59 -16.49
C GLY A 289 -1.34 7.97 -17.85
N GLU A 290 -2.24 8.12 -18.83
CA GLU A 290 -2.08 7.57 -20.20
C GLU A 290 -0.78 8.02 -20.91
N GLN A 291 -0.29 9.21 -20.62
CA GLN A 291 0.90 9.76 -21.28
C GLN A 291 2.22 9.09 -20.86
N THR A 292 2.22 8.34 -19.75
CA THR A 292 3.44 7.74 -19.17
C THR A 292 3.47 6.22 -19.23
N TRP A 293 2.40 5.56 -19.69
CA TRP A 293 2.29 4.11 -19.62
C TRP A 293 1.96 3.44 -20.95
N ASN A 294 2.80 2.49 -21.36
CA ASN A 294 2.53 1.66 -22.54
C ASN A 294 1.48 0.58 -22.16
N THR A 295 0.26 0.71 -22.67
CA THR A 295 -0.90 -0.13 -22.37
C THR A 295 -0.69 -1.63 -22.67
N SER A 296 0.33 -2.01 -23.42
CA SER A 296 0.65 -3.42 -23.78
C SER A 296 1.08 -4.29 -22.59
N LYS A 297 1.33 -3.73 -21.40
CA LYS A 297 1.74 -4.49 -20.20
C LYS A 297 0.59 -4.78 -19.21
N ILE A 298 -0.64 -4.35 -19.50
CA ILE A 298 -1.78 -4.43 -18.56
C ILE A 298 -2.83 -5.48 -18.99
N LEU A 299 -2.81 -5.89 -20.23
CA LEU A 299 -3.64 -6.96 -20.78
C LEU A 299 -2.87 -8.27 -20.71
#